data_b159c1c581bced54c7da6056f3aa041a
#
_entry.id   b159c1c581bced54c7da6056f3aa041a
#
_cell.length_a   1.000
_cell.length_b   1.000
_cell.length_c   1.000
_cell.angle_alpha   90.00
_cell.angle_beta   90.00
_cell.angle_gamma   90.00
#
_symmetry.space_group_name_H-M   'P 1'
#
loop_
_entity.id
_entity.type
_entity.pdbx_description
1 polymer ?
#
loop_
_entity_poly.entity_id
_entity_poly.type
_entity_poly.pdbx_seq_one_letter_code
_entity_poly.pdbx_strand_id
1 'polypeptide(L)'
;MKLNNIKWIFFDMGSTLIDETLAMEHRIREVIEGSDVTYEQFVEKKIFFAKQNKSADLETIKFFGLTKTPWHKEDERLFPDTMKCLKKLHGQYRIGIIANQSLGSKERLERFGILEYIDLVVASAEEGMAKPDKRIFMIALERAGCKVNEAAMV
;
A
#
# COMPACT_ATOMS: atom_id res chain seq x y z
N MET A 1 22.52 2.49 13.13
CA MET A 1 22.27 1.44 14.13
C MET A 1 21.78 0.21 13.38
N LYS A 2 22.40 -0.93 13.51
CA LYS A 2 21.97 -2.17 12.88
C LYS A 2 20.98 -2.87 13.82
N LEU A 3 19.83 -3.27 13.30
CA LEU A 3 18.84 -4.02 14.10
C LEU A 3 19.39 -5.44 14.33
N ASN A 4 19.60 -5.81 15.59
CA ASN A 4 20.11 -7.12 15.93
C ASN A 4 19.09 -8.20 15.54
N ASN A 5 19.54 -9.28 14.90
CA ASN A 5 18.75 -10.41 14.43
C ASN A 5 17.76 -10.14 13.30
N ILE A 6 17.54 -8.91 12.85
CA ILE A 6 16.65 -8.63 11.72
C ILE A 6 17.42 -8.92 10.42
N LYS A 7 16.78 -9.72 9.56
CA LYS A 7 17.26 -10.10 8.22
C LYS A 7 16.40 -9.47 7.13
N TRP A 8 15.09 -9.32 7.41
CA TRP A 8 14.12 -8.78 6.49
C TRP A 8 13.43 -7.54 7.03
N ILE A 9 13.25 -6.55 6.17
CA ILE A 9 12.39 -5.40 6.43
C ILE A 9 11.28 -5.41 5.39
N PHE A 10 10.04 -5.56 5.85
CA PHE A 10 8.87 -5.47 5.01
C PHE A 10 8.26 -4.07 5.09
N PHE A 11 7.91 -3.51 3.95
CA PHE A 11 7.22 -2.23 3.85
C PHE A 11 5.79 -2.42 3.36
N ASP A 12 4.89 -1.56 3.80
CA ASP A 12 3.70 -1.26 3.03
C ASP A 12 4.10 -0.48 1.76
N MET A 13 3.23 -0.39 0.77
CA MET A 13 3.53 0.28 -0.49
C MET A 13 2.88 1.66 -0.56
N GLY A 14 1.55 1.70 -0.62
CA GLY A 14 0.79 2.94 -0.69
C GLY A 14 0.85 3.72 0.62
N SER A 15 1.00 5.04 0.54
CA SER A 15 1.13 5.94 1.71
C SER A 15 2.32 5.63 2.64
N THR A 16 3.25 4.78 2.19
CA THR A 16 4.49 4.44 2.91
C THR A 16 5.73 4.69 2.02
N LEU A 17 5.79 4.06 0.85
CA LEU A 17 6.83 4.29 -0.15
C LEU A 17 6.35 5.21 -1.27
N ILE A 18 5.07 5.14 -1.60
CA ILE A 18 4.42 5.90 -2.66
C ILE A 18 3.40 6.85 -2.04
N ASP A 19 3.55 8.14 -2.30
CA ASP A 19 2.57 9.16 -1.96
C ASP A 19 1.41 9.09 -2.95
N GLU A 20 0.25 8.71 -2.46
CA GLU A 20 -1.01 8.56 -3.18
C GLU A 20 -1.96 9.75 -2.96
N THR A 21 -1.51 10.80 -2.26
CA THR A 21 -2.38 11.89 -1.81
C THR A 21 -3.10 12.56 -2.97
N LEU A 22 -2.36 12.95 -4.03
CA LEU A 22 -2.95 13.60 -5.20
C LEU A 22 -3.87 12.67 -5.98
N ALA A 23 -3.47 11.41 -6.18
CA ALA A 23 -4.28 10.42 -6.87
C ALA A 23 -5.61 10.15 -6.14
N MET A 24 -5.56 10.09 -4.80
CA MET A 24 -6.74 9.94 -3.96
C MET A 24 -7.65 11.16 -4.02
N GLU A 25 -7.08 12.36 -3.91
CA GLU A 25 -7.84 13.60 -3.99
C GLU A 25 -8.54 13.75 -5.35
N HIS A 26 -7.82 13.53 -6.44
CA HIS A 26 -8.36 13.56 -7.80
C HIS A 26 -9.53 12.60 -7.95
N ARG A 27 -9.33 11.34 -7.55
CA ARG A 27 -10.37 10.32 -7.61
C ARG A 27 -11.61 10.66 -6.77
N ILE A 28 -11.45 11.19 -5.55
CA ILE A 28 -12.58 11.60 -4.73
C ILE A 28 -13.38 12.69 -5.44
N ARG A 29 -12.72 13.71 -6.01
CA ARG A 29 -13.38 14.80 -6.73
C ARG A 29 -14.18 14.29 -7.93
N GLU A 30 -13.61 13.36 -8.71
CA GLU A 30 -14.35 12.73 -9.81
C GLU A 30 -15.54 11.89 -9.35
N VAL A 31 -15.36 11.09 -8.29
CA VAL A 31 -16.42 10.22 -7.76
C VAL A 31 -17.63 11.01 -7.29
N ILE A 32 -17.41 12.18 -6.67
CA ILE A 32 -18.51 13.05 -6.16
C ILE A 32 -19.03 14.03 -7.20
N GLU A 33 -18.40 14.13 -8.37
CA GLU A 33 -18.82 15.08 -9.42
C GLU A 33 -20.29 14.87 -9.82
N GLY A 34 -21.06 15.95 -9.85
CA GLY A 34 -22.49 15.91 -10.18
C GLY A 34 -23.39 15.33 -9.09
N SER A 35 -22.87 15.06 -7.89
CA SER A 35 -23.64 14.64 -6.71
C SER A 35 -23.76 15.76 -5.68
N ASP A 36 -24.63 15.58 -4.68
CA ASP A 36 -24.76 16.49 -3.53
C ASP A 36 -23.74 16.17 -2.40
N VAL A 37 -22.84 15.22 -2.62
CA VAL A 37 -21.84 14.80 -1.62
C VAL A 37 -20.63 15.73 -1.65
N THR A 38 -20.29 16.32 -0.51
CA THR A 38 -19.07 17.14 -0.41
C THR A 38 -17.84 16.28 -0.21
N TYR A 39 -16.65 16.85 -0.51
CA TYR A 39 -15.35 16.19 -0.28
C TYR A 39 -15.18 15.80 1.20
N GLU A 40 -15.53 16.68 2.11
CA GLU A 40 -15.45 16.47 3.56
C GLU A 40 -16.34 15.32 4.01
N GLN A 41 -17.59 15.26 3.53
CA GLN A 41 -18.53 14.17 3.81
C GLN A 41 -17.99 12.83 3.32
N PHE A 42 -17.39 12.80 2.12
CA PHE A 42 -16.79 11.59 1.58
C PHE A 42 -15.61 11.12 2.44
N VAL A 43 -14.69 12.03 2.79
CA VAL A 43 -13.50 11.72 3.60
C VAL A 43 -13.91 11.25 5.01
N GLU A 44 -14.85 11.91 5.65
CA GLU A 44 -15.35 11.51 6.97
C GLU A 44 -15.91 10.08 6.94
N LYS A 45 -16.74 9.78 5.95
CA LYS A 45 -17.32 8.44 5.79
C LYS A 45 -16.25 7.39 5.48
N LYS A 46 -15.26 7.74 4.67
CA LYS A 46 -14.11 6.87 4.37
C LYS A 46 -13.33 6.53 5.63
N ILE A 47 -13.05 7.51 6.49
CA ILE A 47 -12.39 7.29 7.78
C ILE A 47 -13.24 6.37 8.67
N PHE A 48 -14.54 6.56 8.70
CA PHE A 48 -15.46 5.69 9.45
C PHE A 48 -15.35 4.22 9.03
N PHE A 49 -15.32 3.92 7.73
CA PHE A 49 -15.16 2.55 7.25
C PHE A 49 -13.75 2.01 7.46
N ALA A 50 -12.71 2.85 7.33
CA ALA A 50 -11.32 2.46 7.60
C ALA A 50 -11.14 1.98 9.04
N LYS A 51 -11.75 2.67 10.02
CA LYS A 51 -11.75 2.27 11.44
C LYS A 51 -12.41 0.90 11.69
N GLN A 52 -13.21 0.41 10.76
CA GLN A 52 -13.85 -0.91 10.82
C GLN A 52 -13.07 -1.98 10.04
N ASN A 53 -11.85 -1.70 9.61
CA ASN A 53 -11.03 -2.57 8.74
C ASN A 53 -11.72 -2.99 7.44
N LYS A 54 -12.59 -2.13 6.90
CA LYS A 54 -13.27 -2.34 5.62
C LYS A 54 -12.48 -1.68 4.49
N SER A 55 -12.80 -2.07 3.27
CA SER A 55 -12.30 -1.38 2.06
C SER A 55 -12.93 0.02 1.98
N ALA A 56 -12.33 0.96 2.70
CA ALA A 56 -12.91 2.26 3.03
C ALA A 56 -13.41 3.02 1.80
N ASP A 57 -12.64 3.00 0.73
CA ASP A 57 -12.96 3.68 -0.52
C ASP A 57 -14.22 3.09 -1.18
N LEU A 58 -14.22 1.77 -1.36
CA LEU A 58 -15.33 1.06 -1.99
C LEU A 58 -16.62 1.13 -1.17
N GLU A 59 -16.51 0.99 0.15
CA GLU A 59 -17.67 1.08 1.04
C GLU A 59 -18.25 2.51 1.07
N THR A 60 -17.40 3.53 0.97
CA THR A 60 -17.87 4.92 0.90
C THR A 60 -18.60 5.22 -0.41
N ILE A 61 -18.03 4.80 -1.53
CA ILE A 61 -18.67 4.92 -2.85
C ILE A 61 -20.04 4.25 -2.84
N LYS A 62 -20.11 3.03 -2.32
CA LYS A 62 -21.36 2.26 -2.20
C LYS A 62 -22.36 2.93 -1.27
N PHE A 63 -21.90 3.45 -0.11
CA PHE A 63 -22.74 4.12 0.87
C PHE A 63 -23.49 5.33 0.27
N PHE A 64 -22.80 6.13 -0.53
CA PHE A 64 -23.40 7.29 -1.19
C PHE A 64 -24.06 6.98 -2.54
N GLY A 65 -24.05 5.70 -2.99
CA GLY A 65 -24.61 5.31 -4.28
C GLY A 65 -23.86 5.89 -5.49
N LEU A 66 -22.57 6.18 -5.32
CA LEU A 66 -21.73 6.80 -6.35
C LEU A 66 -21.11 5.76 -7.27
N THR A 67 -20.60 6.21 -8.42
CA THR A 67 -19.89 5.36 -9.38
C THR A 67 -18.40 5.43 -9.14
N LYS A 68 -17.75 4.27 -9.10
CA LYS A 68 -16.30 4.17 -8.99
C LYS A 68 -15.61 4.69 -10.25
N THR A 69 -14.66 5.60 -10.10
CA THR A 69 -13.79 6.09 -11.17
C THR A 69 -12.45 5.35 -11.23
N PRO A 70 -11.70 5.45 -12.32
CA PRO A 70 -10.35 4.91 -12.43
C PRO A 70 -9.40 5.47 -11.37
N TRP A 71 -8.30 4.77 -11.14
CA TRP A 71 -7.20 5.27 -10.33
C TRP A 71 -6.21 6.06 -11.19
N HIS A 72 -5.86 7.28 -10.76
CA HIS A 72 -4.95 8.18 -11.46
C HIS A 72 -3.50 7.90 -11.06
N LYS A 73 -2.91 6.88 -11.66
CA LYS A 73 -1.52 6.47 -11.39
C LYS A 73 -0.48 7.53 -11.76
N GLU A 74 -0.82 8.46 -12.64
CA GLU A 74 0.01 9.60 -13.04
C GLU A 74 0.18 10.64 -11.94
N ASP A 75 -0.72 10.66 -10.97
CA ASP A 75 -0.67 11.57 -9.82
C ASP A 75 0.13 11.00 -8.64
N GLU A 76 0.55 9.74 -8.73
CA GLU A 76 1.38 9.13 -7.71
C GLU A 76 2.82 9.64 -7.77
N ARG A 77 3.47 9.75 -6.62
CA ARG A 77 4.88 10.13 -6.47
C ARG A 77 5.55 9.22 -5.45
N LEU A 78 6.87 9.06 -5.52
CA LEU A 78 7.61 8.55 -4.37
C LEU A 78 7.66 9.62 -3.27
N PHE A 79 7.62 9.21 -2.02
CA PHE A 79 8.03 10.11 -0.94
C PHE A 79 9.50 10.51 -1.15
N PRO A 80 9.89 11.74 -0.78
CA PRO A 80 11.23 12.29 -1.09
C PRO A 80 12.40 11.43 -0.57
N ASP A 81 12.18 10.70 0.51
CA ASP A 81 13.21 9.88 1.16
C ASP A 81 13.16 8.38 0.77
N THR A 82 12.12 7.92 0.07
CA THR A 82 11.94 6.51 -0.29
C THR A 82 13.17 5.92 -0.98
N MET A 83 13.63 6.54 -2.04
CA MET A 83 14.78 6.05 -2.82
C MET A 83 16.05 5.97 -1.96
N LYS A 84 16.31 7.01 -1.17
CA LYS A 84 17.46 7.08 -0.26
C LYS A 84 17.38 6.02 0.83
N CYS A 85 16.19 5.80 1.38
CA CYS A 85 15.93 4.78 2.40
C CYS A 85 16.20 3.38 1.85
N LEU A 86 15.59 3.02 0.72
CA LEU A 86 15.74 1.71 0.09
C LEU A 86 17.21 1.43 -0.27
N LYS A 87 17.90 2.38 -0.89
CA LYS A 87 19.34 2.25 -1.21
C LYS A 87 20.20 2.03 0.03
N LYS A 88 19.89 2.68 1.13
CA LYS A 88 20.65 2.54 2.39
C LYS A 88 20.41 1.19 3.05
N LEU A 89 19.19 0.66 2.96
CA LEU A 89 18.82 -0.61 3.58
C LEU A 89 19.24 -1.83 2.72
N HIS A 90 19.14 -1.67 1.40
CA HIS A 90 19.55 -2.71 0.46
C HIS A 90 21.04 -3.07 0.66
N GLY A 91 21.33 -4.35 0.73
CA GLY A 91 22.68 -4.85 1.04
C GLY A 91 22.99 -5.02 2.53
N GLN A 92 22.18 -4.45 3.42
CA GLN A 92 22.23 -4.73 4.86
C GLN A 92 21.10 -5.66 5.30
N TYR A 93 19.95 -5.53 4.64
CA TYR A 93 18.73 -6.31 4.86
C TYR A 93 18.16 -6.75 3.52
N ARG A 94 17.40 -7.85 3.54
CA ARG A 94 16.48 -8.16 2.46
C ARG A 94 15.24 -7.29 2.61
N ILE A 95 14.69 -6.82 1.51
CA ILE A 95 13.54 -5.91 1.51
C ILE A 95 12.35 -6.58 0.85
N GLY A 96 11.23 -6.61 1.55
CA GLY A 96 9.97 -7.13 1.04
C GLY A 96 8.86 -6.08 1.07
N ILE A 97 7.81 -6.34 0.29
CA ILE A 97 6.56 -5.59 0.32
C ILE A 97 5.45 -6.52 0.81
N ILE A 98 4.63 -6.05 1.76
CA ILE A 98 3.35 -6.66 2.12
C ILE A 98 2.29 -5.57 2.04
N ALA A 99 1.47 -5.58 1.00
CA ALA A 99 0.57 -4.48 0.71
C ALA A 99 -0.85 -4.92 0.32
N ASN A 100 -1.84 -4.14 0.75
CA ASN A 100 -3.22 -4.27 0.26
C ASN A 100 -3.33 -3.50 -1.06
N GLN A 101 -3.03 -4.16 -2.17
CA GLN A 101 -2.97 -3.56 -3.49
C GLN A 101 -3.70 -4.40 -4.55
N SER A 102 -4.12 -3.73 -5.62
CA SER A 102 -4.62 -4.39 -6.83
C SER A 102 -3.50 -5.13 -7.57
N LEU A 103 -3.86 -5.92 -8.57
CA LEU A 103 -2.88 -6.54 -9.48
C LEU A 103 -1.96 -5.48 -10.10
N GLY A 104 -0.74 -5.88 -10.45
CA GLY A 104 0.25 -4.99 -11.07
C GLY A 104 1.15 -4.26 -10.07
N SER A 105 1.32 -4.79 -8.85
CA SER A 105 2.18 -4.19 -7.82
C SER A 105 3.66 -4.14 -8.23
N LYS A 106 4.17 -5.16 -8.90
CA LYS A 106 5.57 -5.19 -9.39
C LYS A 106 5.81 -4.15 -10.48
N GLU A 107 4.92 -4.07 -11.46
CA GLU A 107 4.97 -3.09 -12.54
C GLU A 107 4.90 -1.65 -11.99
N ARG A 108 4.14 -1.44 -10.91
CA ARG A 108 4.06 -0.16 -10.23
C ARG A 108 5.38 0.20 -9.56
N LEU A 109 6.03 -0.74 -8.86
CA LEU A 109 7.36 -0.54 -8.26
C LEU A 109 8.45 -0.32 -9.33
N GLU A 110 8.36 -1.02 -10.46
CA GLU A 110 9.27 -0.87 -11.60
C GLU A 110 9.15 0.53 -12.22
N ARG A 111 7.93 1.03 -12.42
CA ARG A 111 7.68 2.39 -12.93
C ARG A 111 8.35 3.47 -12.09
N PHE A 112 8.46 3.27 -10.79
CA PHE A 112 9.17 4.17 -9.88
C PHE A 112 10.67 3.91 -9.76
N GLY A 113 11.19 2.89 -10.45
CA GLY A 113 12.61 2.53 -10.40
C GLY A 113 13.08 2.01 -9.03
N ILE A 114 12.16 1.44 -8.24
CA ILE A 114 12.48 0.91 -6.91
C ILE A 114 12.39 -0.61 -6.82
N LEU A 115 11.89 -1.29 -7.85
CA LEU A 115 11.77 -2.77 -7.85
C LEU A 115 13.12 -3.46 -7.69
N GLU A 116 14.20 -2.88 -8.19
CA GLU A 116 15.57 -3.43 -8.07
C GLU A 116 16.06 -3.57 -6.61
N TYR A 117 15.46 -2.81 -5.68
CA TYR A 117 15.78 -2.87 -4.24
C TYR A 117 14.87 -3.83 -3.46
N ILE A 118 13.88 -4.44 -4.12
CA ILE A 118 12.84 -5.27 -3.49
C ILE A 118 13.09 -6.73 -3.83
N ASP A 119 13.31 -7.55 -2.80
CA ASP A 119 13.56 -8.99 -2.94
C ASP A 119 12.27 -9.82 -3.01
N LEU A 120 11.17 -9.33 -2.44
CA LEU A 120 9.90 -10.05 -2.36
C LEU A 120 8.71 -9.09 -2.39
N VAL A 121 7.69 -9.41 -3.19
CA VAL A 121 6.41 -8.68 -3.20
C VAL A 121 5.28 -9.64 -2.88
N VAL A 122 4.47 -9.29 -1.88
CA VAL A 122 3.26 -10.00 -1.45
C VAL A 122 2.11 -8.99 -1.46
N ALA A 123 1.23 -9.09 -2.44
CA ALA A 123 0.11 -8.17 -2.64
C ALA A 123 -1.24 -8.89 -2.48
N SER A 124 -2.19 -8.22 -1.83
CA SER A 124 -3.49 -8.82 -1.47
C SER A 124 -4.26 -9.37 -2.66
N ALA A 125 -4.23 -8.71 -3.81
CA ALA A 125 -4.96 -9.16 -4.99
C ALA A 125 -4.36 -10.44 -5.60
N GLU A 126 -3.06 -10.66 -5.43
CA GLU A 126 -2.37 -11.87 -5.91
C GLU A 126 -2.60 -13.05 -4.95
N GLU A 127 -2.70 -12.77 -3.65
CA GLU A 127 -2.81 -13.80 -2.61
C GLU A 127 -4.27 -14.16 -2.25
N GLY A 128 -5.24 -13.37 -2.70
CA GLY A 128 -6.65 -13.55 -2.35
C GLY A 128 -6.97 -13.24 -0.88
N MET A 129 -6.09 -12.54 -0.19
CA MET A 129 -6.25 -12.11 1.21
C MET A 129 -5.51 -10.82 1.48
N ALA A 130 -5.97 -10.04 2.46
CA ALA A 130 -5.47 -8.70 2.73
C ALA A 130 -5.10 -8.52 4.20
N LYS A 131 -4.16 -7.60 4.50
CA LYS A 131 -3.94 -7.13 5.88
C LYS A 131 -5.26 -6.60 6.45
N PRO A 132 -5.63 -6.87 7.69
CA PRO A 132 -4.81 -7.43 8.79
C PRO A 132 -4.87 -8.97 8.94
N ASP A 133 -5.32 -9.72 7.93
CA ASP A 133 -5.32 -11.18 8.00
C ASP A 133 -3.89 -11.71 8.21
N LYS A 134 -3.69 -12.48 9.26
CA LYS A 134 -2.38 -13.04 9.63
C LYS A 134 -1.77 -13.91 8.52
N ARG A 135 -2.60 -14.53 7.69
CA ARG A 135 -2.14 -15.45 6.64
C ARG A 135 -1.26 -14.74 5.60
N ILE A 136 -1.52 -13.46 5.27
CA ILE A 136 -0.68 -12.73 4.32
C ILE A 136 0.75 -12.53 4.85
N PHE A 137 0.89 -12.31 6.16
CA PHE A 137 2.21 -12.20 6.80
C PHE A 137 2.91 -13.56 6.86
N MET A 138 2.18 -14.65 7.11
CA MET A 138 2.74 -16.00 7.09
C MET A 138 3.27 -16.38 5.71
N ILE A 139 2.54 -16.07 4.64
CA ILE A 139 2.99 -16.26 3.26
C ILE A 139 4.30 -15.50 3.01
N ALA A 140 4.37 -14.25 3.45
CA ALA A 140 5.57 -13.44 3.28
C ALA A 140 6.78 -14.04 4.02
N LEU A 141 6.61 -14.47 5.27
CA LEU A 141 7.67 -15.11 6.06
C LEU A 141 8.12 -16.45 5.47
N GLU A 142 7.19 -17.26 4.99
CA GLU A 142 7.50 -18.54 4.35
C GLU A 142 8.32 -18.33 3.07
N ARG A 143 7.88 -17.43 2.19
CA ARG A 143 8.62 -17.10 0.94
C ARG A 143 9.96 -16.46 1.21
N ALA A 144 10.06 -15.66 2.28
CA ALA A 144 11.31 -15.04 2.72
C ALA A 144 12.28 -16.05 3.38
N GLY A 145 11.80 -17.22 3.78
CA GLY A 145 12.58 -18.21 4.53
C GLY A 145 13.06 -17.67 5.87
N CYS A 146 12.30 -16.82 6.55
CA CYS A 146 12.69 -16.20 7.81
C CYS A 146 11.65 -16.40 8.92
N LYS A 147 12.13 -16.29 10.15
CA LYS A 147 11.28 -16.36 11.35
C LYS A 147 10.68 -14.98 11.66
N VAL A 148 9.57 -14.95 12.42
CA VAL A 148 8.91 -13.70 12.84
C VAL A 148 9.87 -12.75 13.54
N ASN A 149 10.77 -13.26 14.41
CA ASN A 149 11.74 -12.46 15.14
C ASN A 149 12.97 -12.04 14.30
N GLU A 150 13.02 -12.41 13.04
CA GLU A 150 14.05 -12.02 12.07
C GLU A 150 13.51 -10.99 11.05
N ALA A 151 12.25 -10.58 11.18
CA ALA A 151 11.58 -9.65 10.30
C ALA A 151 11.05 -8.43 11.06
N ALA A 152 11.06 -7.27 10.39
CA ALA A 152 10.39 -6.07 10.84
C ALA A 152 9.39 -5.61 9.78
N MET A 153 8.29 -4.98 10.20
CA MET A 153 7.29 -4.37 9.32
C MET A 153 7.25 -2.85 9.56
N VAL A 154 7.23 -2.10 8.47
CA VAL A 154 7.12 -0.63 8.43
C VAL A 154 5.83 -0.22 7.72
#